data_26d60591b09d2aa9cca6b5674c8aad79
#
_entry.id   26d60591b09d2aa9cca6b5674c8aad79
#
_cell.length_a   1.000
_cell.length_b   1.000
_cell.length_c   1.000
_cell.angle_alpha   90.00
_cell.angle_beta   90.00
_cell.angle_gamma   90.00
#
_symmetry.space_group_name_H-M   'P 1'
#
loop_
_entity.id
_entity.type
_entity.pdbx_description
1 polymer ?
#
loop_
_entity_poly.entity_id
_entity_poly.type
_entity_poly.pdbx_seq_one_letter_code
_entity_poly.pdbx_strand_id
1 'polypeptide(L)'
;MPKKTLFGLITLAIFFMMPTVYAKEYIVLNTPKAFKDSPSGSRITSVGDEGVLPTLSKVVLLEKTTKSGYGCRSPWYKVSYQDVTGYICSSDQAVIEESDVNLEADFEKEMLAKGFNESYLSALKKLHEKHPNWIFNALKTNLDYNEAIRNETIGEISLVNGSDESLRKKDDNGNFIESVKEKGWYQASSSAVGYYMDPRNFLTDEGIFMFENLQYNKTIQTTDTVKSIISNTFMDSDEYLNYFMRAAEKSGASPTYLASRARQEKGASGSTGVDGAKFTFSKDNECINRYRNSDNWTILNNCGTDTSYSGIYNFYNIGAYGSYQSPVIRGLIWANGGYDASVTSYMRPWNSKEKAIIGGALYIVNGYISANQHTLYLQKFNVSPNALNSTYTHQYMSNIKAPASEALTMYKGYKNNDLLDKTYEFLIPVYENMPGVSETPKTDDNKKEEIPEVPVIAINEAIVASGYHLTNNYLSGIEVNTSKTNLENKLKTIYTGLTVTSLKDKYGNNKNDALATGDVVTISNSKDTKEYKVVIYGDNNGDGNTSIIDLLRCQKYLLGNNNLSDAELIASDVDRDGLITVVDLLRIQKSLLGYSKIEQK
;
A
#
# COMPACT_ATOMS: atom_id res chain seq x y z
N MET A 1 -64.16 27.42 75.40
CA MET A 1 -64.64 26.81 74.14
C MET A 1 -63.79 27.36 73.01
N PRO A 2 -62.98 26.57 72.34
CA PRO A 2 -61.97 27.10 71.41
C PRO A 2 -62.50 27.26 69.97
N LYS A 3 -62.14 28.36 69.38
CA LYS A 3 -62.37 28.66 67.97
C LYS A 3 -61.46 27.80 67.07
N LYS A 4 -62.00 27.05 66.11
CA LYS A 4 -61.31 26.36 65.07
C LYS A 4 -60.95 27.34 63.92
N THR A 5 -59.72 27.60 63.70
CA THR A 5 -59.22 28.34 62.56
C THR A 5 -58.94 27.38 61.41
N LEU A 6 -59.61 27.60 60.27
CA LEU A 6 -59.50 26.80 59.05
C LEU A 6 -58.29 27.39 58.21
N PHE A 7 -57.25 26.64 58.10
CA PHE A 7 -56.15 26.98 57.22
C PHE A 7 -56.42 26.44 55.80
N GLY A 8 -56.73 27.33 54.87
CA GLY A 8 -56.84 26.99 53.48
C GLY A 8 -55.43 26.83 52.82
N LEU A 9 -55.14 25.64 52.38
CA LEU A 9 -53.96 25.38 51.55
C LEU A 9 -54.27 25.89 50.14
N ILE A 10 -53.59 26.98 49.74
CA ILE A 10 -53.52 27.40 48.35
C ILE A 10 -52.35 26.63 47.70
N THR A 11 -52.65 25.60 46.91
CA THR A 11 -51.69 24.89 46.11
C THR A 11 -51.40 25.74 44.86
N LEU A 12 -50.23 26.42 44.87
CA LEU A 12 -49.75 27.13 43.72
C LEU A 12 -49.18 26.11 42.74
N ALA A 13 -49.89 25.75 41.68
CA ALA A 13 -49.43 24.92 40.60
C ALA A 13 -48.43 25.78 39.76
N ILE A 14 -47.13 25.62 40.02
CA ILE A 14 -46.08 26.14 39.14
C ILE A 14 -46.06 25.21 37.92
N PHE A 15 -46.65 25.67 36.82
CA PHE A 15 -46.42 25.06 35.51
C PHE A 15 -44.98 25.37 35.12
N PHE A 16 -44.09 24.42 35.28
CA PHE A 16 -42.83 24.39 34.57
C PHE A 16 -43.16 24.23 33.10
N MET A 17 -43.16 25.34 32.33
CA MET A 17 -43.00 25.25 30.89
C MET A 17 -41.61 24.66 30.64
N MET A 18 -41.55 23.33 30.44
CA MET A 18 -40.36 22.75 29.79
C MET A 18 -40.28 23.38 28.41
N PRO A 19 -39.12 23.92 28.03
CA PRO A 19 -38.95 24.35 26.66
C PRO A 19 -39.18 23.12 25.78
N THR A 20 -40.11 23.20 24.85
CA THR A 20 -40.29 22.24 23.79
C THR A 20 -39.01 22.26 23.00
N VAL A 21 -38.14 21.28 23.24
CA VAL A 21 -36.97 21.02 22.39
C VAL A 21 -37.58 20.53 21.08
N TYR A 22 -37.64 21.42 20.08
CA TYR A 22 -37.95 21.01 18.72
C TYR A 22 -36.81 20.08 18.28
N ALA A 23 -37.16 18.87 17.84
CA ALA A 23 -36.21 17.95 17.22
C ALA A 23 -35.51 18.71 16.08
N LYS A 24 -34.19 18.70 16.09
CA LYS A 24 -33.43 19.33 15.02
C LYS A 24 -33.51 18.40 13.81
N GLU A 25 -33.87 18.97 12.66
CA GLU A 25 -33.79 18.26 11.39
C GLU A 25 -32.35 18.31 10.90
N TYR A 26 -31.86 17.19 10.43
CA TYR A 26 -30.49 17.05 9.88
C TYR A 26 -30.54 16.59 8.44
N ILE A 27 -29.46 16.89 7.71
CA ILE A 27 -29.17 16.34 6.39
C ILE A 27 -27.83 15.62 6.49
N VAL A 28 -27.77 14.38 6.04
CA VAL A 28 -26.51 13.66 5.79
C VAL A 28 -26.19 13.74 4.31
N LEU A 29 -24.99 14.22 3.98
CA LEU A 29 -24.61 14.45 2.61
C LEU A 29 -24.28 13.13 1.90
N ASN A 30 -25.00 12.77 0.85
CA ASN A 30 -24.74 11.58 0.03
C ASN A 30 -23.57 11.79 -0.96
N THR A 31 -23.22 13.03 -1.22
CA THR A 31 -22.10 13.44 -2.10
C THR A 31 -21.48 14.71 -1.54
N PRO A 32 -20.21 15.02 -1.85
CA PRO A 32 -19.61 16.29 -1.46
C PRO A 32 -20.43 17.47 -1.97
N LYS A 33 -20.65 18.48 -1.15
CA LYS A 33 -21.47 19.66 -1.49
C LYS A 33 -20.72 20.96 -1.27
N ALA A 34 -20.76 21.84 -2.27
CA ALA A 34 -20.31 23.22 -2.10
C ALA A 34 -21.14 23.91 -1.01
N PHE A 35 -20.44 24.46 -0.01
CA PHE A 35 -21.03 25.21 1.09
C PHE A 35 -20.83 26.71 0.82
N LYS A 36 -21.91 27.43 0.64
CA LYS A 36 -21.89 28.81 0.14
C LYS A 36 -22.48 29.80 1.13
N ASP A 37 -22.04 31.05 1.06
CA ASP A 37 -22.60 32.16 1.86
C ASP A 37 -24.03 32.53 1.43
N SER A 38 -24.37 32.27 0.16
CA SER A 38 -25.69 32.47 -0.43
C SER A 38 -25.88 31.52 -1.62
N PRO A 39 -27.11 31.26 -2.11
CA PRO A 39 -27.35 30.40 -3.28
C PRO A 39 -26.57 30.81 -4.54
N SER A 40 -26.25 32.10 -4.71
CA SER A 40 -25.44 32.61 -5.82
C SER A 40 -24.06 33.07 -5.41
N GLY A 41 -23.70 32.85 -4.14
CA GLY A 41 -22.50 33.44 -3.55
C GLY A 41 -21.24 32.57 -3.69
N SER A 42 -20.22 32.99 -2.97
CA SER A 42 -18.92 32.33 -2.90
C SER A 42 -18.95 31.14 -1.92
N ARG A 43 -17.96 30.27 -2.01
CA ARG A 43 -17.78 29.21 -1.03
C ARG A 43 -17.30 29.77 0.31
N ILE A 44 -17.81 29.22 1.41
CA ILE A 44 -17.34 29.50 2.77
C ILE A 44 -16.15 28.58 3.05
N THR A 45 -14.94 29.09 2.82
CA THR A 45 -13.71 28.29 2.90
C THR A 45 -13.20 28.04 4.32
N SER A 46 -13.87 28.62 5.32
CA SER A 46 -13.52 28.40 6.74
C SER A 46 -13.92 27.04 7.29
N VAL A 47 -14.72 26.26 6.56
CA VAL A 47 -15.19 24.93 6.95
C VAL A 47 -15.19 23.97 5.76
N GLY A 48 -15.02 22.69 6.02
CA GLY A 48 -14.89 21.68 4.98
C GLY A 48 -13.55 21.80 4.23
N ASP A 49 -13.47 21.13 3.10
CA ASP A 49 -12.32 21.27 2.20
C ASP A 49 -12.64 22.41 1.21
N GLU A 50 -12.09 23.60 1.51
CA GLU A 50 -12.29 24.84 0.70
C GLU A 50 -13.74 25.17 0.39
N GLY A 51 -14.57 25.02 1.42
CA GLY A 51 -16.00 25.23 1.28
C GLY A 51 -16.71 24.14 0.49
N VAL A 52 -16.15 22.94 0.48
CA VAL A 52 -16.82 21.71 0.07
C VAL A 52 -16.99 20.80 1.29
N LEU A 53 -18.21 20.54 1.67
CA LEU A 53 -18.53 19.60 2.73
C LEU A 53 -18.43 18.17 2.19
N PRO A 54 -17.68 17.28 2.86
CA PRO A 54 -17.48 15.90 2.40
C PRO A 54 -18.78 15.07 2.48
N THR A 55 -18.79 13.94 1.79
CA THR A 55 -19.83 12.91 1.93
C THR A 55 -19.95 12.48 3.41
N LEU A 56 -21.17 12.15 3.83
CA LEU A 56 -21.54 11.80 5.19
C LEU A 56 -21.44 12.94 6.23
N SER A 57 -21.09 14.16 5.82
CA SER A 57 -21.22 15.31 6.73
C SER A 57 -22.66 15.45 7.20
N LYS A 58 -22.84 15.54 8.52
CA LYS A 58 -24.13 15.84 9.17
C LYS A 58 -24.25 17.36 9.29
N VAL A 59 -25.24 17.94 8.63
CA VAL A 59 -25.55 19.37 8.70
C VAL A 59 -26.93 19.59 9.33
N VAL A 60 -27.06 20.62 10.17
CA VAL A 60 -28.35 20.99 10.77
C VAL A 60 -29.15 21.77 9.73
N LEU A 61 -30.32 21.31 9.37
CA LEU A 61 -31.23 22.05 8.51
C LEU A 61 -31.85 23.24 9.27
N LEU A 62 -31.60 24.45 8.76
CA LEU A 62 -32.18 25.66 9.34
C LEU A 62 -33.42 26.14 8.55
N GLU A 63 -33.39 26.00 7.21
CA GLU A 63 -34.46 26.47 6.34
C GLU A 63 -34.46 25.75 4.99
N LYS A 64 -35.61 25.31 4.51
CA LYS A 64 -35.82 24.83 3.14
C LYS A 64 -36.23 26.04 2.27
N THR A 65 -35.31 26.58 1.48
CA THR A 65 -35.63 27.70 0.60
C THR A 65 -36.43 27.24 -0.62
N THR A 66 -37.15 28.15 -1.26
CA THR A 66 -37.84 27.87 -2.53
C THR A 66 -37.01 28.24 -3.75
N LYS A 67 -35.79 28.77 -3.54
CA LYS A 67 -34.89 29.25 -4.60
C LYS A 67 -34.13 28.10 -5.24
N SER A 68 -34.18 28.01 -6.57
CA SER A 68 -33.34 27.14 -7.40
C SER A 68 -32.51 27.98 -8.37
N GLY A 69 -31.56 27.35 -9.07
CA GLY A 69 -30.64 28.06 -10.00
C GLY A 69 -29.22 28.17 -9.45
N TYR A 70 -28.39 28.99 -10.10
CA TYR A 70 -26.99 29.23 -9.71
C TYR A 70 -26.17 27.93 -9.50
N GLY A 71 -26.35 26.95 -10.41
CA GLY A 71 -25.66 25.66 -10.37
C GLY A 71 -26.36 24.57 -9.55
N CYS A 72 -27.55 24.87 -9.01
CA CYS A 72 -28.41 23.89 -8.36
C CYS A 72 -29.76 23.80 -9.07
N ARG A 73 -30.13 22.61 -9.57
CA ARG A 73 -31.43 22.38 -10.22
C ARG A 73 -32.57 22.24 -9.22
N SER A 74 -32.25 21.91 -7.98
CA SER A 74 -33.17 21.79 -6.83
C SER A 74 -33.09 23.06 -5.98
N PRO A 75 -34.02 23.30 -5.03
CA PRO A 75 -33.91 24.40 -4.08
C PRO A 75 -32.60 24.33 -3.28
N TRP A 76 -32.14 25.47 -2.79
CA TRP A 76 -31.04 25.53 -1.84
C TRP A 76 -31.58 25.34 -0.42
N TYR A 77 -30.84 24.63 0.43
CA TYR A 77 -31.11 24.54 1.85
C TYR A 77 -30.13 25.40 2.63
N LYS A 78 -30.67 26.20 3.57
CA LYS A 78 -29.87 26.91 4.57
C LYS A 78 -29.56 25.94 5.70
N VAL A 79 -28.29 25.72 5.98
CA VAL A 79 -27.83 24.73 6.95
C VAL A 79 -26.75 25.32 7.86
N SER A 80 -26.52 24.67 9.01
CA SER A 80 -25.37 24.93 9.86
C SER A 80 -24.44 23.72 9.89
N TYR A 81 -23.16 23.99 9.74
CA TYR A 81 -22.09 23.00 9.84
C TYR A 81 -20.94 23.57 10.67
N GLN A 82 -20.53 22.90 11.75
CA GLN A 82 -19.49 23.40 12.69
C GLN A 82 -19.76 24.84 13.15
N ASP A 83 -21.00 25.13 13.51
CA ASP A 83 -21.51 26.45 13.93
C ASP A 83 -21.45 27.58 12.86
N VAL A 84 -21.02 27.25 11.65
CA VAL A 84 -21.07 28.17 10.52
C VAL A 84 -22.35 27.96 9.72
N THR A 85 -23.07 29.05 9.43
CA THR A 85 -24.30 29.02 8.63
C THR A 85 -24.02 29.30 7.16
N GLY A 86 -24.58 28.46 6.28
CA GLY A 86 -24.42 28.61 4.84
C GLY A 86 -25.52 27.87 4.05
N TYR A 87 -25.29 27.67 2.76
CA TYR A 87 -26.25 27.07 1.83
C TYR A 87 -25.62 25.89 1.09
N ILE A 88 -26.41 24.82 0.95
CA ILE A 88 -26.09 23.66 0.11
C ILE A 88 -27.19 23.42 -0.93
N CYS A 89 -26.80 22.83 -2.06
CA CYS A 89 -27.77 22.37 -3.06
C CYS A 89 -28.50 21.13 -2.52
N SER A 90 -29.83 21.15 -2.50
CA SER A 90 -30.65 20.07 -1.94
C SER A 90 -30.83 18.87 -2.86
N SER A 91 -30.22 18.86 -4.06
CA SER A 91 -30.32 17.72 -4.96
C SER A 91 -29.79 16.45 -4.28
N ASP A 92 -30.59 15.38 -4.36
CA ASP A 92 -30.26 14.06 -3.85
C ASP A 92 -30.04 13.99 -2.31
N GLN A 93 -30.55 14.98 -1.55
CA GLN A 93 -30.46 15.00 -0.09
C GLN A 93 -31.80 14.76 0.56
N ALA A 94 -31.89 13.75 1.41
CA ALA A 94 -33.01 13.53 2.28
C ALA A 94 -32.87 14.36 3.56
N VAL A 95 -34.00 14.87 4.06
CA VAL A 95 -34.09 15.48 5.40
C VAL A 95 -34.54 14.38 6.36
N ILE A 96 -33.81 14.18 7.42
CA ILE A 96 -34.07 13.14 8.43
C ILE A 96 -34.13 13.76 9.82
N GLU A 97 -35.00 13.25 10.67
CA GLU A 97 -35.06 13.63 12.08
C GLU A 97 -33.84 13.05 12.83
N GLU A 98 -33.44 13.68 13.94
CA GLU A 98 -32.27 13.25 14.71
C GLU A 98 -32.36 11.79 15.19
N SER A 99 -33.56 11.29 15.44
CA SER A 99 -33.82 9.90 15.85
C SER A 99 -33.55 8.87 14.77
N ASP A 100 -33.54 9.28 13.48
CA ASP A 100 -33.41 8.39 12.32
C ASP A 100 -31.99 8.37 11.74
N VAL A 101 -31.12 9.24 12.25
CA VAL A 101 -29.74 9.34 11.77
C VAL A 101 -28.82 8.43 12.57
N ASN A 102 -28.52 7.28 12.02
CA ASN A 102 -27.45 6.43 12.52
C ASN A 102 -26.18 6.62 11.67
N LEU A 103 -25.51 7.78 11.84
CA LEU A 103 -24.25 8.08 11.16
C LEU A 103 -23.17 7.01 11.41
N GLU A 104 -23.21 6.39 12.57
CA GLU A 104 -22.30 5.32 12.95
C GLU A 104 -22.50 4.09 12.07
N ALA A 105 -23.75 3.66 11.89
CA ALA A 105 -24.06 2.51 11.06
C ALA A 105 -23.77 2.78 9.57
N ASP A 106 -23.97 4.02 9.11
CA ASP A 106 -23.66 4.39 7.72
C ASP A 106 -22.15 4.45 7.45
N PHE A 107 -21.36 5.00 8.38
CA PHE A 107 -19.90 4.99 8.27
C PHE A 107 -19.34 3.56 8.33
N GLU A 108 -19.79 2.75 9.29
CA GLU A 108 -19.35 1.37 9.42
C GLU A 108 -19.70 0.56 8.16
N LYS A 109 -20.91 0.74 7.63
CA LYS A 109 -21.34 0.10 6.38
C LYS A 109 -20.48 0.53 5.19
N GLU A 110 -20.11 1.80 5.09
CA GLU A 110 -19.20 2.29 4.07
C GLU A 110 -17.82 1.64 4.19
N MET A 111 -17.25 1.58 5.41
CA MET A 111 -15.93 0.98 5.64
C MET A 111 -15.93 -0.52 5.32
N LEU A 112 -16.98 -1.25 5.70
CA LEU A 112 -17.14 -2.65 5.32
C LEU A 112 -17.25 -2.82 3.80
N ALA A 113 -18.00 -1.96 3.12
CA ALA A 113 -18.10 -1.97 1.65
C ALA A 113 -16.76 -1.67 0.96
N LYS A 114 -15.91 -0.84 1.56
CA LYS A 114 -14.54 -0.57 1.10
C LYS A 114 -13.59 -1.75 1.35
N GLY A 115 -14.00 -2.75 2.14
CA GLY A 115 -13.25 -3.98 2.37
C GLY A 115 -12.49 -4.05 3.69
N PHE A 116 -12.73 -3.14 4.62
CA PHE A 116 -12.29 -3.31 6.01
C PHE A 116 -13.08 -4.42 6.69
N ASN A 117 -12.49 -5.10 7.65
CA ASN A 117 -13.22 -6.00 8.54
C ASN A 117 -13.64 -5.26 9.85
N GLU A 118 -14.51 -5.89 10.62
CA GLU A 118 -15.08 -5.28 11.83
C GLU A 118 -14.02 -4.78 12.84
N SER A 119 -12.86 -5.43 12.90
CA SER A 119 -11.80 -5.08 13.86
C SER A 119 -11.13 -3.72 13.60
N TYR A 120 -11.34 -3.12 12.43
CA TYR A 120 -10.85 -1.79 12.09
C TYR A 120 -11.83 -0.67 12.45
N LEU A 121 -13.14 -0.98 12.50
CA LEU A 121 -14.21 0.03 12.49
C LEU A 121 -14.13 1.01 13.65
N SER A 122 -13.94 0.52 14.88
CA SER A 122 -13.90 1.38 16.07
C SER A 122 -12.78 2.44 16.02
N ALA A 123 -11.60 2.09 15.51
CA ALA A 123 -10.50 3.02 15.38
C ALA A 123 -10.71 4.03 14.24
N LEU A 124 -11.16 3.54 13.07
CA LEU A 124 -11.47 4.39 11.92
C LEU A 124 -12.59 5.39 12.23
N LYS A 125 -13.61 4.96 12.97
CA LYS A 125 -14.70 5.83 13.43
C LYS A 125 -14.19 6.98 14.28
N LYS A 126 -13.35 6.69 15.28
CA LYS A 126 -12.74 7.74 16.13
C LYS A 126 -11.92 8.75 15.34
N LEU A 127 -11.19 8.27 14.33
CA LEU A 127 -10.43 9.14 13.43
C LEU A 127 -11.37 9.99 12.56
N HIS A 128 -12.44 9.41 12.02
CA HIS A 128 -13.42 10.13 11.20
C HIS A 128 -14.18 11.20 12.00
N GLU A 129 -14.57 10.90 13.23
CA GLU A 129 -15.23 11.86 14.12
C GLU A 129 -14.35 13.09 14.39
N LYS A 130 -13.04 12.87 14.51
CA LYS A 130 -12.06 13.93 14.77
C LYS A 130 -11.61 14.65 13.51
N HIS A 131 -11.49 13.92 12.41
CA HIS A 131 -10.96 14.37 11.12
C HIS A 131 -11.91 13.96 9.98
N PRO A 132 -13.08 14.61 9.84
CA PRO A 132 -14.11 14.21 8.87
C PRO A 132 -13.68 14.32 7.41
N ASN A 133 -12.60 15.06 7.12
CA ASN A 133 -12.04 15.22 5.77
C ASN A 133 -11.05 14.10 5.39
N TRP A 134 -10.72 13.20 6.32
CA TRP A 134 -9.80 12.10 6.04
C TRP A 134 -10.52 10.95 5.34
N ILE A 135 -9.89 10.42 4.30
CA ILE A 135 -10.43 9.37 3.44
C ILE A 135 -9.70 8.06 3.74
N PHE A 136 -10.43 7.03 4.14
CA PHE A 136 -9.86 5.71 4.43
C PHE A 136 -10.22 4.74 3.32
N ASN A 137 -9.21 4.07 2.76
CA ASN A 137 -9.35 3.04 1.74
C ASN A 137 -8.62 1.77 2.19
N ALA A 138 -9.32 0.64 2.12
CA ALA A 138 -8.70 -0.65 2.41
C ALA A 138 -7.82 -1.12 1.25
N LEU A 139 -6.59 -1.49 1.55
CA LEU A 139 -5.71 -2.20 0.64
C LEU A 139 -5.75 -3.69 0.98
N LYS A 140 -6.54 -4.47 0.27
CA LYS A 140 -6.56 -5.92 0.43
C LYS A 140 -5.23 -6.50 -0.02
N THR A 141 -4.44 -7.02 0.91
CA THR A 141 -3.12 -7.59 0.61
C THR A 141 -3.23 -8.95 -0.06
N ASN A 142 -4.35 -9.67 0.17
CA ASN A 142 -4.56 -11.08 -0.21
C ASN A 142 -3.49 -12.02 0.39
N LEU A 143 -2.91 -11.64 1.51
CA LEU A 143 -1.88 -12.39 2.24
C LEU A 143 -2.42 -12.80 3.60
N ASP A 144 -2.13 -14.03 4.02
CA ASP A 144 -2.37 -14.47 5.39
C ASP A 144 -1.44 -13.72 6.35
N TYR A 145 -2.03 -13.18 7.43
CA TYR A 145 -1.29 -12.33 8.36
C TYR A 145 -0.13 -13.04 9.04
N ASN A 146 -0.34 -14.29 9.51
CA ASN A 146 0.70 -15.05 10.19
C ASN A 146 1.81 -15.46 9.23
N GLU A 147 1.47 -15.72 7.98
CA GLU A 147 2.47 -15.99 6.95
C GLU A 147 3.29 -14.74 6.63
N ALA A 148 2.66 -13.58 6.57
CA ALA A 148 3.35 -12.31 6.37
C ALA A 148 4.37 -12.05 7.50
N ILE A 149 3.99 -12.27 8.76
CA ILE A 149 4.91 -12.17 9.91
C ILE A 149 6.10 -13.14 9.74
N ARG A 150 5.85 -14.39 9.36
CA ARG A 150 6.95 -15.35 9.15
C ARG A 150 7.93 -14.89 8.12
N ASN A 151 7.43 -14.44 6.96
CA ASN A 151 8.30 -13.96 5.89
C ASN A 151 9.11 -12.73 6.30
N GLU A 152 8.52 -11.79 7.04
CA GLU A 152 9.21 -10.61 7.55
C GLU A 152 10.17 -10.90 8.72
N THR A 153 10.06 -12.07 9.37
CA THR A 153 10.95 -12.49 10.45
C THR A 153 12.17 -13.28 9.95
N ILE A 154 12.21 -13.63 8.66
CA ILE A 154 13.32 -14.43 8.09
C ILE A 154 14.57 -13.56 7.90
N GLY A 155 15.71 -14.09 8.37
CA GLY A 155 17.01 -13.44 8.17
C GLY A 155 17.11 -12.07 8.83
N GLU A 156 17.64 -11.09 8.10
CA GLU A 156 17.88 -9.73 8.59
C GLU A 156 17.00 -8.69 7.87
N ILE A 157 15.81 -9.08 7.43
CA ILE A 157 14.87 -8.18 6.76
C ILE A 157 14.29 -7.18 7.76
N SER A 158 14.00 -7.65 8.98
CA SER A 158 13.41 -6.86 10.06
C SER A 158 14.35 -6.81 11.26
N LEU A 159 14.86 -5.62 11.54
CA LEU A 159 15.79 -5.34 12.63
C LEU A 159 15.22 -4.32 13.62
N VAL A 160 15.72 -4.36 14.84
CA VAL A 160 15.45 -3.40 15.91
C VAL A 160 16.75 -2.91 16.53
N ASN A 161 16.74 -1.68 17.04
CA ASN A 161 17.91 -1.10 17.68
C ASN A 161 18.25 -1.82 18.98
N GLY A 162 19.52 -1.83 19.35
CA GLY A 162 20.02 -2.43 20.58
C GLY A 162 19.41 -1.90 21.89
N SER A 163 18.77 -0.72 21.87
CA SER A 163 18.04 -0.20 23.04
C SER A 163 16.64 -0.80 23.21
N ASP A 164 16.11 -1.49 22.19
CA ASP A 164 14.74 -2.02 22.19
C ASP A 164 14.71 -3.51 22.59
N GLU A 165 15.08 -3.81 23.82
CA GLU A 165 15.29 -5.19 24.30
C GLU A 165 14.06 -6.10 24.15
N SER A 166 12.86 -5.58 24.44
CA SER A 166 11.60 -6.34 24.33
C SER A 166 11.23 -6.75 22.89
N LEU A 167 11.86 -6.13 21.90
CA LEU A 167 11.57 -6.36 20.48
C LEU A 167 12.56 -7.34 19.83
N ARG A 168 13.64 -7.70 20.54
CA ARG A 168 14.72 -8.52 19.98
C ARG A 168 14.39 -10.00 19.97
N LYS A 169 14.78 -10.68 18.91
CA LYS A 169 14.71 -12.14 18.79
C LYS A 169 15.80 -12.81 19.61
N LYS A 170 15.45 -13.93 20.25
CA LYS A 170 16.40 -14.80 20.97
C LYS A 170 16.64 -16.10 20.20
N ASP A 171 17.85 -16.63 20.32
CA ASP A 171 18.20 -17.96 19.88
C ASP A 171 17.67 -19.05 20.85
N ASP A 172 17.89 -20.32 20.55
CA ASP A 172 17.47 -21.45 21.40
C ASP A 172 18.17 -21.49 22.79
N ASN A 173 19.26 -20.74 22.95
CA ASN A 173 19.99 -20.59 24.22
C ASN A 173 19.55 -19.36 25.01
N GLY A 174 18.59 -18.57 24.49
CA GLY A 174 18.10 -17.35 25.11
C GLY A 174 18.95 -16.10 24.85
N ASN A 175 19.95 -16.15 23.96
CA ASN A 175 20.77 -15.01 23.61
C ASN A 175 20.11 -14.19 22.49
N PHE A 176 20.23 -12.87 22.53
CA PHE A 176 19.77 -12.02 21.46
C PHE A 176 20.59 -12.20 20.17
N ILE A 177 19.91 -12.28 19.03
CA ILE A 177 20.54 -12.47 17.71
C ILE A 177 20.90 -11.10 17.13
N GLU A 178 22.18 -10.72 17.23
CA GLU A 178 22.69 -9.48 16.62
C GLU A 178 22.81 -9.65 15.11
N SER A 179 22.55 -8.58 14.37
CA SER A 179 22.74 -8.53 12.92
C SER A 179 24.21 -8.66 12.54
N VAL A 180 24.51 -9.51 11.55
CA VAL A 180 25.86 -9.63 11.01
C VAL A 180 26.21 -8.46 10.06
N LYS A 181 25.20 -7.75 9.54
CA LYS A 181 25.38 -6.65 8.59
C LYS A 181 25.44 -5.28 9.29
N GLU A 182 24.68 -5.13 10.37
CA GLU A 182 24.47 -3.84 11.05
C GLU A 182 24.78 -3.97 12.54
N LYS A 183 26.01 -3.67 12.93
CA LYS A 183 26.44 -3.76 14.33
C LYS A 183 25.58 -2.91 15.26
N GLY A 184 25.17 -3.47 16.39
CA GLY A 184 24.29 -2.83 17.37
C GLY A 184 22.80 -2.92 17.01
N TRP A 185 22.46 -3.58 15.92
CA TRP A 185 21.10 -3.95 15.53
C TRP A 185 20.86 -5.43 15.75
N TYR A 186 19.64 -5.80 16.03
CA TYR A 186 19.24 -7.16 16.37
C TYR A 186 18.07 -7.60 15.51
N GLN A 187 17.99 -8.89 15.21
CA GLN A 187 16.81 -9.42 14.56
C GLN A 187 15.57 -9.16 15.41
N ALA A 188 14.49 -8.72 14.76
CA ALA A 188 13.21 -8.52 15.43
C ALA A 188 12.54 -9.86 15.77
N SER A 189 11.89 -9.94 16.92
CA SER A 189 11.06 -11.06 17.29
C SER A 189 9.80 -11.15 16.44
N SER A 190 9.18 -12.32 16.31
CA SER A 190 7.92 -12.47 15.57
C SER A 190 6.80 -11.65 16.18
N SER A 191 6.76 -11.52 17.51
CA SER A 191 5.81 -10.67 18.21
C SER A 191 6.03 -9.19 17.89
N ALA A 192 7.28 -8.75 17.79
CA ALA A 192 7.60 -7.39 17.36
C ALA A 192 7.21 -7.13 15.91
N VAL A 193 7.53 -8.05 15.00
CA VAL A 193 7.11 -7.96 13.60
C VAL A 193 5.58 -7.92 13.50
N GLY A 194 4.88 -8.81 14.21
CA GLY A 194 3.42 -8.81 14.26
C GLY A 194 2.84 -7.50 14.75
N TYR A 195 3.39 -6.91 15.81
CA TYR A 195 2.92 -5.62 16.31
C TYR A 195 3.07 -4.50 15.28
N TYR A 196 4.24 -4.36 14.63
CA TYR A 196 4.50 -3.30 13.66
C TYR A 196 3.84 -3.54 12.29
N MET A 197 3.53 -4.78 11.95
CA MET A 197 2.76 -5.13 10.77
C MET A 197 1.25 -5.04 10.95
N ASP A 198 0.73 -5.04 12.19
CA ASP A 198 -0.71 -4.88 12.43
C ASP A 198 -1.13 -3.42 12.22
N PRO A 199 -1.82 -3.08 11.12
CA PRO A 199 -2.20 -1.71 10.85
C PRO A 199 -3.09 -1.10 11.94
N ARG A 200 -3.87 -1.93 12.64
CA ARG A 200 -4.81 -1.49 13.67
C ARG A 200 -4.13 -0.84 14.87
N ASN A 201 -2.87 -1.20 15.15
CA ASN A 201 -2.07 -0.57 16.20
C ASN A 201 -1.69 0.89 15.90
N PHE A 202 -1.82 1.31 14.65
CA PHE A 202 -1.41 2.62 14.17
C PHE A 202 -2.58 3.46 13.64
N LEU A 203 -3.83 3.02 13.83
CA LEU A 203 -5.03 3.80 13.53
C LEU A 203 -5.28 4.84 14.63
N THR A 204 -4.31 5.74 14.78
CA THR A 204 -4.30 6.85 15.72
C THR A 204 -3.93 8.13 14.95
N ASP A 205 -4.15 9.30 15.54
CA ASP A 205 -3.76 10.58 14.91
C ASP A 205 -2.30 10.59 14.42
N GLU A 206 -1.41 10.00 15.19
CA GLU A 206 0.03 10.02 14.96
C GLU A 206 0.47 8.91 14.01
N GLY A 207 -0.08 7.70 14.19
CA GLY A 207 0.35 6.51 13.47
C GLY A 207 -0.20 6.41 12.06
N ILE A 208 -1.39 6.97 11.81
CA ILE A 208 -2.09 6.78 10.54
C ILE A 208 -1.33 7.31 9.32
N PHE A 209 -0.45 8.30 9.51
CA PHE A 209 0.34 8.87 8.43
C PHE A 209 1.34 7.88 7.81
N MET A 210 1.59 6.71 8.44
CA MET A 210 2.34 5.65 7.77
C MET A 210 1.59 5.03 6.58
N PHE A 211 0.27 5.26 6.50
CA PHE A 211 -0.61 4.80 5.44
C PHE A 211 -1.02 5.93 4.48
N GLU A 212 -0.52 7.15 4.63
CA GLU A 212 -0.82 8.24 3.70
C GLU A 212 -0.47 7.83 2.28
N ASN A 213 -1.42 7.99 1.35
CA ASN A 213 -1.19 7.75 -0.07
C ASN A 213 -0.32 8.85 -0.67
N LEU A 214 0.94 8.51 -0.90
CA LEU A 214 1.94 9.44 -1.45
C LEU A 214 1.85 9.59 -2.98
N GLN A 215 0.90 8.93 -3.62
CA GLN A 215 0.64 9.07 -5.05
C GLN A 215 -0.22 10.32 -5.32
N TYR A 216 0.01 10.97 -6.46
CA TYR A 216 -0.75 12.13 -6.87
C TYR A 216 -2.19 11.76 -7.26
N ASN A 217 -3.15 12.32 -6.52
CA ASN A 217 -4.57 12.23 -6.81
C ASN A 217 -5.15 13.65 -7.04
N LYS A 218 -5.40 13.99 -8.31
CA LYS A 218 -5.89 15.32 -8.71
C LYS A 218 -7.23 15.71 -8.09
N THR A 219 -8.04 14.75 -7.69
CA THR A 219 -9.38 15.02 -7.13
C THR A 219 -9.33 15.39 -5.65
N ILE A 220 -8.23 15.08 -4.97
CA ILE A 220 -8.05 15.29 -3.52
C ILE A 220 -6.99 16.36 -3.26
N GLN A 221 -5.87 16.30 -3.97
CA GLN A 221 -4.71 17.17 -3.71
C GLN A 221 -4.76 18.40 -4.61
N THR A 222 -5.41 19.44 -4.09
CA THR A 222 -5.67 20.66 -4.81
C THR A 222 -4.55 21.69 -4.65
N THR A 223 -4.57 22.73 -5.48
CA THR A 223 -3.66 23.89 -5.37
C THR A 223 -3.74 24.57 -4.02
N ASP A 224 -4.94 24.64 -3.43
CA ASP A 224 -5.17 25.38 -2.18
C ASP A 224 -4.58 24.61 -0.97
N THR A 225 -4.59 23.29 -1.00
CA THR A 225 -3.90 22.46 0.02
C THR A 225 -2.39 22.72 -0.02
N VAL A 226 -1.79 22.71 -1.22
CA VAL A 226 -0.36 23.01 -1.38
C VAL A 226 -0.05 24.45 -0.95
N LYS A 227 -0.92 25.41 -1.33
CA LYS A 227 -0.79 26.83 -0.95
C LYS A 227 -0.80 27.00 0.56
N SER A 228 -1.66 26.27 1.29
CA SER A 228 -1.68 26.30 2.76
C SER A 228 -0.37 25.78 3.37
N ILE A 229 0.25 24.78 2.75
CA ILE A 229 1.53 24.22 3.22
C ILE A 229 2.68 25.20 3.05
N ILE A 230 2.76 25.88 1.90
CA ILE A 230 3.86 26.82 1.60
C ILE A 230 3.62 28.21 2.16
N SER A 231 2.41 28.53 2.62
CA SER A 231 2.06 29.82 3.22
C SER A 231 2.94 30.15 4.42
N ASN A 232 3.27 31.43 4.56
CA ASN A 232 4.17 31.94 5.60
C ASN A 232 5.57 31.27 5.59
N THR A 233 6.02 30.80 4.44
CA THR A 233 7.36 30.27 4.24
C THR A 233 8.10 31.03 3.15
N PHE A 234 9.39 30.76 2.99
CA PHE A 234 10.17 31.29 1.85
C PHE A 234 9.64 30.83 0.47
N MET A 235 8.75 29.83 0.45
CA MET A 235 8.10 29.29 -0.75
C MET A 235 6.71 29.92 -0.99
N ASP A 236 6.26 30.89 -0.20
CA ASP A 236 4.93 31.49 -0.28
C ASP A 236 4.80 32.37 -1.55
N SER A 237 4.59 31.74 -2.67
CA SER A 237 4.30 32.38 -3.95
C SER A 237 3.65 31.43 -4.96
N ASP A 238 2.94 31.98 -5.93
CA ASP A 238 2.36 31.21 -7.04
C ASP A 238 3.44 30.51 -7.90
N GLU A 239 4.66 31.04 -7.91
CA GLU A 239 5.79 30.41 -8.61
C GLU A 239 6.11 29.04 -8.00
N TYR A 240 6.28 28.96 -6.68
CA TYR A 240 6.54 27.70 -5.98
C TYR A 240 5.34 26.76 -6.01
N LEU A 241 4.12 27.28 -5.88
CA LEU A 241 2.90 26.50 -6.03
C LEU A 241 2.91 25.77 -7.38
N ASN A 242 3.17 26.48 -8.47
CA ASN A 242 3.25 25.90 -9.81
C ASN A 242 4.38 24.85 -9.91
N TYR A 243 5.51 25.07 -9.26
CA TYR A 243 6.60 24.08 -9.26
C TYR A 243 6.20 22.77 -8.59
N PHE A 244 5.53 22.81 -7.44
CA PHE A 244 5.06 21.61 -6.75
C PHE A 244 3.96 20.89 -7.54
N MET A 245 3.01 21.61 -8.11
CA MET A 245 1.96 21.00 -8.95
C MET A 245 2.56 20.33 -10.20
N ARG A 246 3.49 20.98 -10.88
CA ARG A 246 4.21 20.38 -12.02
C ARG A 246 5.11 19.21 -11.60
N ALA A 247 5.71 19.27 -10.43
CA ALA A 247 6.46 18.16 -9.88
C ALA A 247 5.57 16.93 -9.67
N ALA A 248 4.37 17.13 -9.11
CA ALA A 248 3.38 16.06 -8.96
C ALA A 248 2.94 15.48 -10.31
N GLU A 249 2.62 16.31 -11.28
CA GLU A 249 2.24 15.86 -12.64
C GLU A 249 3.33 15.04 -13.33
N LYS A 250 4.60 15.42 -13.16
CA LYS A 250 5.73 14.75 -13.81
C LYS A 250 6.19 13.51 -13.07
N SER A 251 6.12 13.51 -11.75
CA SER A 251 6.62 12.42 -10.92
C SER A 251 5.55 11.40 -10.52
N GLY A 252 4.28 11.81 -10.47
CA GLY A 252 3.20 11.00 -9.90
C GLY A 252 3.17 11.01 -8.37
N ALA A 253 4.01 11.81 -7.69
CA ALA A 253 3.96 11.96 -6.23
C ALA A 253 2.96 13.03 -5.80
N SER A 254 2.39 12.87 -4.62
CA SER A 254 1.52 13.85 -3.98
C SER A 254 2.19 15.22 -3.86
N PRO A 255 1.62 16.31 -4.41
CA PRO A 255 2.17 17.65 -4.27
C PRO A 255 2.17 18.12 -2.82
N THR A 256 1.20 17.67 -2.01
CA THR A 256 1.12 17.89 -0.57
C THR A 256 2.32 17.30 0.15
N TYR A 257 2.64 16.04 -0.13
CA TYR A 257 3.82 15.36 0.40
C TYR A 257 5.12 16.07 -0.02
N LEU A 258 5.26 16.43 -1.29
CA LEU A 258 6.46 17.10 -1.82
C LEU A 258 6.67 18.48 -1.15
N ALA A 259 5.62 19.29 -1.04
CA ALA A 259 5.69 20.60 -0.41
C ALA A 259 5.99 20.50 1.10
N SER A 260 5.31 19.57 1.80
CA SER A 260 5.54 19.31 3.23
C SER A 260 6.97 18.86 3.50
N ARG A 261 7.50 17.97 2.67
CA ARG A 261 8.88 17.51 2.79
C ARG A 261 9.89 18.63 2.55
N ALA A 262 9.69 19.47 1.52
CA ALA A 262 10.55 20.62 1.28
C ALA A 262 10.53 21.61 2.47
N ARG A 263 9.35 21.87 3.04
CA ARG A 263 9.19 22.70 4.25
C ARG A 263 9.88 22.08 5.46
N GLN A 264 9.75 20.78 5.66
CA GLN A 264 10.41 20.05 6.76
C GLN A 264 11.93 20.11 6.64
N GLU A 265 12.47 19.87 5.45
CA GLU A 265 13.91 19.83 5.19
C GLU A 265 14.59 21.22 5.25
N LYS A 266 13.84 22.27 4.93
CA LYS A 266 14.40 23.63 4.77
C LYS A 266 13.90 24.65 5.79
N GLY A 267 12.87 24.32 6.56
CA GLY A 267 12.24 25.23 7.52
C GLY A 267 11.42 26.34 6.84
N ALA A 268 10.70 27.11 7.64
CA ALA A 268 9.86 28.19 7.12
C ALA A 268 10.68 29.33 6.49
N SER A 269 11.85 29.64 7.05
CA SER A 269 12.71 30.73 6.55
C SER A 269 13.63 30.32 5.40
N GLY A 270 13.64 29.03 5.06
CA GLY A 270 14.64 28.48 4.16
C GLY A 270 15.99 28.23 4.86
N SER A 271 16.81 27.42 4.27
CA SER A 271 18.16 27.13 4.74
C SER A 271 19.12 27.06 3.56
N THR A 272 20.42 26.90 3.82
CA THR A 272 21.43 26.75 2.77
C THR A 272 21.00 25.71 1.74
N GLY A 273 21.14 26.06 0.47
CA GLY A 273 20.83 25.22 -0.68
C GLY A 273 19.49 25.49 -1.34
N VAL A 274 18.72 26.50 -0.90
CA VAL A 274 17.49 26.96 -1.59
C VAL A 274 17.60 28.41 -2.10
N ASP A 275 18.70 29.09 -1.82
CA ASP A 275 19.00 30.47 -2.20
C ASP A 275 19.89 30.59 -3.45
N GLY A 276 20.49 29.48 -3.89
CA GLY A 276 21.46 29.48 -4.99
C GLY A 276 22.76 30.20 -4.64
N ALA A 277 23.02 30.42 -3.34
CA ALA A 277 24.22 31.11 -2.89
C ALA A 277 25.50 30.38 -3.33
N LYS A 278 26.57 31.16 -3.47
CA LYS A 278 27.89 30.60 -3.76
C LYS A 278 28.36 29.71 -2.61
N PHE A 279 28.78 28.51 -2.93
CA PHE A 279 29.46 27.60 -2.00
C PHE A 279 30.80 27.15 -2.58
N THR A 280 31.74 26.87 -1.67
CA THR A 280 33.08 26.42 -2.05
C THR A 280 33.31 25.05 -1.45
N PHE A 281 33.78 24.14 -2.28
CA PHE A 281 34.22 22.82 -1.87
C PHE A 281 35.74 22.78 -1.86
N SER A 282 36.32 22.53 -0.68
CA SER A 282 37.75 22.32 -0.56
C SER A 282 38.10 20.90 -0.93
N LYS A 283 38.96 20.75 -1.90
CA LYS A 283 39.52 19.49 -2.35
C LYS A 283 40.85 19.22 -1.67
N ASP A 284 40.85 19.17 -0.33
CA ASP A 284 42.07 18.79 0.39
C ASP A 284 42.36 17.28 0.33
N ASN A 285 43.41 16.84 1.00
CA ASN A 285 43.89 15.46 0.96
C ASN A 285 42.91 14.41 1.53
N GLU A 286 41.91 14.78 2.29
CA GLU A 286 40.83 13.90 2.71
C GLU A 286 39.77 13.81 1.64
N CYS A 287 39.96 14.59 0.61
CA CYS A 287 39.23 14.57 -0.58
C CYS A 287 39.15 13.15 -1.10
N ILE A 288 38.51 12.35 -0.44
CA ILE A 288 37.56 11.57 -1.11
C ILE A 288 38.08 10.43 -1.98
N ASN A 289 39.32 10.08 -1.87
CA ASN A 289 39.80 8.77 -2.35
C ASN A 289 38.98 7.60 -1.73
N ARG A 290 38.09 7.88 -0.80
CA ARG A 290 37.23 6.91 -0.10
C ARG A 290 35.77 6.99 -0.50
N TYR A 291 35.41 7.89 -1.38
CA TYR A 291 34.01 8.18 -1.62
C TYR A 291 33.48 7.46 -2.84
N ARG A 292 32.74 6.41 -2.58
CA ARG A 292 31.82 5.84 -3.56
C ARG A 292 30.42 6.03 -3.01
N ASN A 293 29.54 6.64 -3.77
CA ASN A 293 28.13 6.52 -3.46
C ASN A 293 27.48 5.56 -4.44
N SER A 294 26.29 5.14 -4.10
CA SER A 294 25.45 4.27 -4.91
C SER A 294 25.08 4.87 -6.27
N ASP A 295 25.29 6.18 -6.46
CA ASP A 295 24.90 6.91 -7.66
C ASP A 295 26.04 7.01 -8.70
N ASN A 296 27.04 6.16 -8.60
CA ASN A 296 28.19 6.12 -9.50
C ASN A 296 28.99 7.44 -9.57
N TRP A 297 29.12 8.12 -8.43
CA TRP A 297 29.96 9.30 -8.36
C TRP A 297 31.41 8.95 -8.71
N THR A 298 31.90 9.55 -9.77
CA THR A 298 33.32 9.47 -10.09
C THR A 298 34.09 10.26 -9.07
N ILE A 299 34.93 9.58 -8.31
CA ILE A 299 35.84 10.23 -7.36
C ILE A 299 36.85 11.00 -8.18
N LEU A 300 36.96 12.30 -7.94
CA LEU A 300 38.03 13.09 -8.53
C LEU A 300 39.35 12.69 -7.92
N ASN A 301 40.24 12.18 -8.74
CA ASN A 301 41.60 11.84 -8.35
C ASN A 301 42.51 13.07 -8.07
N ASN A 302 41.96 14.28 -8.25
CA ASN A 302 42.69 15.54 -8.04
C ASN A 302 42.04 16.39 -7.00
N CYS A 303 42.46 16.24 -5.78
CA CYS A 303 42.00 16.95 -4.63
C CYS A 303 42.88 18.13 -4.24
N GLY A 304 43.24 18.94 -5.17
CA GLY A 304 44.24 19.99 -4.90
C GLY A 304 43.76 21.43 -5.03
N THR A 305 42.53 21.67 -5.51
CA THR A 305 42.04 23.04 -5.74
C THR A 305 40.64 23.23 -5.26
N ASP A 306 40.37 24.34 -4.60
CA ASP A 306 39.02 24.76 -4.24
C ASP A 306 38.20 25.06 -5.49
N THR A 307 36.97 24.54 -5.50
CA THR A 307 36.02 24.81 -6.58
C THR A 307 34.79 25.51 -5.98
N SER A 308 34.37 26.59 -6.63
CA SER A 308 33.18 27.35 -6.23
C SER A 308 32.05 27.12 -7.21
N TYR A 309 30.85 26.97 -6.69
CA TYR A 309 29.62 26.82 -7.45
C TYR A 309 28.60 27.86 -6.97
N SER A 310 27.67 28.25 -7.83
CA SER A 310 26.54 29.11 -7.49
C SER A 310 25.34 28.78 -8.37
N GLY A 311 24.15 29.19 -7.94
CA GLY A 311 22.92 28.93 -8.67
C GLY A 311 22.50 27.45 -8.70
N ILE A 312 22.91 26.68 -7.70
CA ILE A 312 22.51 25.27 -7.51
C ILE A 312 21.55 25.19 -6.31
N TYR A 313 20.50 24.41 -6.46
CA TYR A 313 19.41 24.29 -5.50
C TYR A 313 19.19 22.83 -5.08
N ASN A 314 18.74 22.60 -3.84
CA ASN A 314 18.37 21.28 -3.34
C ASN A 314 17.33 21.40 -2.23
N PHE A 315 16.06 21.26 -2.56
CA PHE A 315 14.94 21.44 -1.63
C PHE A 315 14.72 20.27 -0.68
N TYR A 316 15.17 19.06 -1.04
CA TYR A 316 14.89 17.83 -0.30
C TYR A 316 16.12 17.23 0.38
N ASN A 317 17.21 17.95 0.45
CA ASN A 317 18.49 17.48 1.00
C ASN A 317 18.99 16.14 0.40
N ILE A 318 18.61 15.84 -0.85
CA ILE A 318 19.03 14.62 -1.54
C ILE A 318 20.56 14.64 -1.68
N GLY A 319 21.20 13.51 -1.33
CA GLY A 319 22.65 13.40 -1.33
C GLY A 319 23.37 14.08 -0.18
N ALA A 320 22.64 14.68 0.78
CA ALA A 320 23.18 15.40 1.93
C ALA A 320 23.40 14.47 3.15
N TYR A 321 24.21 13.43 3.02
CA TYR A 321 24.56 12.54 4.12
C TYR A 321 26.03 12.64 4.50
N GLY A 322 26.31 12.34 5.79
CA GLY A 322 27.58 12.72 6.39
C GLY A 322 28.73 11.80 6.07
N SER A 323 29.88 12.40 5.87
CA SER A 323 31.21 12.04 6.39
C SER A 323 32.31 12.96 5.90
N TYR A 324 32.02 13.90 5.04
CA TYR A 324 32.97 14.91 4.57
C TYR A 324 32.35 16.28 4.66
N GLN A 325 33.14 17.29 5.03
CA GLN A 325 32.71 18.68 5.11
C GLN A 325 31.26 18.86 5.60
N SER A 326 30.49 19.73 4.98
CA SER A 326 29.06 19.91 5.29
C SER A 326 28.21 18.93 4.48
N PRO A 327 27.27 18.18 5.08
CA PRO A 327 26.29 17.39 4.35
C PRO A 327 25.54 18.20 3.29
N VAL A 328 25.27 19.47 3.57
CA VAL A 328 24.58 20.38 2.64
C VAL A 328 25.43 20.62 1.39
N ILE A 329 26.74 20.87 1.54
CA ILE A 329 27.65 21.05 0.40
C ILE A 329 27.68 19.77 -0.46
N ARG A 330 27.72 18.62 0.17
CA ARG A 330 27.65 17.34 -0.53
C ARG A 330 26.36 17.20 -1.34
N GLY A 331 25.22 17.51 -0.73
CA GLY A 331 23.93 17.52 -1.41
C GLY A 331 23.86 18.50 -2.58
N LEU A 332 24.55 19.65 -2.49
CA LEU A 332 24.64 20.61 -3.58
C LEU A 332 25.56 20.12 -4.72
N ILE A 333 26.64 19.43 -4.42
CA ILE A 333 27.48 18.79 -5.45
C ILE A 333 26.71 17.68 -6.16
N TRP A 334 25.94 16.88 -5.40
CA TRP A 334 25.04 15.90 -5.97
C TRP A 334 23.99 16.57 -6.89
N ALA A 335 23.36 17.65 -6.45
CA ALA A 335 22.39 18.44 -7.21
C ALA A 335 23.01 19.09 -8.47
N ASN A 336 24.29 19.41 -8.44
CA ASN A 336 25.05 19.87 -9.61
C ASN A 336 25.26 18.76 -10.67
N GLY A 337 25.01 17.49 -10.32
CA GLY A 337 25.34 16.36 -11.19
C GLY A 337 26.80 15.92 -11.07
N GLY A 338 27.38 16.05 -9.89
CA GLY A 338 28.78 15.82 -9.62
C GLY A 338 29.62 17.09 -9.71
N TYR A 339 30.91 16.95 -9.58
CA TYR A 339 31.85 18.09 -9.61
C TYR A 339 31.93 18.79 -10.97
N ASP A 340 31.71 18.03 -12.04
CA ASP A 340 31.81 18.49 -13.43
C ASP A 340 30.47 18.63 -14.13
N ALA A 341 29.36 18.47 -13.37
CA ALA A 341 27.99 18.49 -13.88
C ALA A 341 27.72 17.45 -14.99
N SER A 342 28.48 16.34 -15.01
CA SER A 342 28.36 15.30 -16.03
C SER A 342 27.13 14.40 -15.86
N VAL A 343 26.59 14.28 -14.64
CA VAL A 343 25.43 13.43 -14.36
C VAL A 343 24.13 14.21 -14.56
N THR A 344 23.35 13.81 -15.55
CA THR A 344 22.12 14.51 -15.96
C THR A 344 20.82 13.83 -15.52
N SER A 345 20.87 12.65 -14.88
CA SER A 345 19.67 11.98 -14.35
C SER A 345 18.91 12.88 -13.39
N TYR A 346 17.59 12.71 -13.33
CA TYR A 346 16.70 13.53 -12.50
C TYR A 346 16.80 15.04 -12.79
N MET A 347 16.98 15.41 -14.05
CA MET A 347 17.10 16.81 -14.51
C MET A 347 18.31 17.57 -13.95
N ARG A 348 19.34 16.90 -13.41
CA ARG A 348 20.58 17.57 -12.96
C ARG A 348 21.35 18.18 -14.16
N PRO A 349 22.07 19.27 -13.98
CA PRO A 349 22.23 20.05 -12.75
C PRO A 349 20.96 20.83 -12.37
N TRP A 350 20.68 20.91 -11.07
CA TRP A 350 19.54 21.66 -10.53
C TRP A 350 19.87 23.14 -10.42
N ASN A 351 20.06 23.76 -11.56
CA ASN A 351 20.46 25.17 -11.69
C ASN A 351 19.29 26.15 -11.75
N SER A 352 18.10 25.71 -11.38
CA SER A 352 16.93 26.53 -11.09
C SER A 352 16.09 25.88 -10.01
N LYS A 353 15.29 26.67 -9.29
CA LYS A 353 14.35 26.20 -8.29
C LYS A 353 13.40 25.14 -8.84
N GLU A 354 12.85 25.41 -10.02
CA GLU A 354 11.97 24.49 -10.73
C GLU A 354 12.62 23.14 -10.99
N LYS A 355 13.82 23.11 -11.57
CA LYS A 355 14.56 21.85 -11.81
C LYS A 355 14.85 21.10 -10.53
N ALA A 356 15.16 21.79 -9.45
CA ALA A 356 15.46 21.20 -8.16
C ALA A 356 14.22 20.56 -7.52
N ILE A 357 13.06 21.23 -7.61
CA ILE A 357 11.81 20.70 -7.07
C ILE A 357 11.31 19.52 -7.92
N ILE A 358 11.27 19.65 -9.24
CA ILE A 358 10.81 18.58 -10.12
C ILE A 358 11.80 17.40 -10.15
N GLY A 359 13.09 17.68 -10.30
CA GLY A 359 14.12 16.64 -10.34
C GLY A 359 14.23 15.88 -9.01
N GLY A 360 14.08 16.60 -7.90
CA GLY A 360 14.03 16.00 -6.57
C GLY A 360 12.80 15.11 -6.39
N ALA A 361 11.64 15.53 -6.87
CA ALA A 361 10.43 14.70 -6.88
C ALA A 361 10.62 13.41 -7.69
N LEU A 362 11.20 13.50 -8.88
CA LEU A 362 11.52 12.34 -9.71
C LEU A 362 12.47 11.37 -9.00
N TYR A 363 13.43 11.88 -8.25
CA TYR A 363 14.34 11.05 -7.44
C TYR A 363 13.59 10.34 -6.30
N ILE A 364 12.75 11.08 -5.56
CA ILE A 364 11.98 10.54 -4.43
C ILE A 364 11.05 9.41 -4.90
N VAL A 365 10.43 9.56 -6.06
CA VAL A 365 9.48 8.57 -6.60
C VAL A 365 10.18 7.33 -7.12
N ASN A 366 11.39 7.47 -7.66
CA ASN A 366 12.06 6.42 -8.46
C ASN A 366 12.29 5.10 -7.70
N GLY A 367 12.36 5.14 -6.38
CA GLY A 367 12.61 3.92 -5.60
C GLY A 367 11.36 3.10 -5.35
N TYR A 368 10.32 3.72 -4.78
CA TYR A 368 9.22 3.01 -4.13
C TYR A 368 7.85 3.37 -4.70
N ILE A 369 7.54 4.64 -4.84
CA ILE A 369 6.23 5.07 -5.35
C ILE A 369 6.03 4.56 -6.79
N SER A 370 7.06 4.64 -7.63
CA SER A 370 7.04 4.08 -8.98
C SER A 370 6.94 2.54 -9.01
N ALA A 371 7.26 1.88 -7.92
CA ALA A 371 7.13 0.43 -7.74
C ALA A 371 5.78 0.02 -7.12
N ASN A 372 4.81 0.93 -7.06
CA ASN A 372 3.50 0.75 -6.43
C ASN A 372 3.55 0.49 -4.92
N GLN A 373 4.57 1.01 -4.24
CA GLN A 373 4.71 1.05 -2.78
C GLN A 373 4.39 2.47 -2.30
N HIS A 374 3.11 2.86 -2.35
CA HIS A 374 2.63 4.24 -2.25
C HIS A 374 2.54 4.79 -0.82
N THR A 375 2.86 4.01 0.21
CA THR A 375 2.84 4.44 1.61
C THR A 375 4.14 4.08 2.31
N LEU A 376 4.49 4.74 3.40
CA LEU A 376 5.67 4.39 4.21
C LEU A 376 5.60 2.94 4.68
N TYR A 377 4.40 2.47 5.05
CA TYR A 377 4.17 1.08 5.41
C TYR A 377 4.55 0.12 4.27
N LEU A 378 4.05 0.37 3.05
CA LEU A 378 4.36 -0.48 1.89
C LEU A 378 5.82 -0.40 1.45
N GLN A 379 6.50 0.73 1.70
CA GLN A 379 7.93 0.87 1.44
C GLN A 379 8.78 0.03 2.38
N LYS A 380 8.29 -0.24 3.61
CA LYS A 380 8.99 -1.13 4.54
C LYS A 380 8.61 -2.60 4.34
N PHE A 381 7.31 -2.93 4.29
CA PHE A 381 6.89 -4.32 4.34
C PHE A 381 6.61 -4.94 2.96
N ASN A 382 6.39 -4.14 1.95
CA ASN A 382 6.09 -4.53 0.56
C ASN A 382 5.07 -5.68 0.45
N VAL A 383 3.89 -5.43 0.98
CA VAL A 383 2.75 -6.36 0.95
C VAL A 383 1.65 -5.93 -0.04
N SER A 384 1.96 -5.01 -0.94
CA SER A 384 1.02 -4.56 -1.98
C SER A 384 0.85 -5.64 -3.04
N PRO A 385 -0.40 -6.05 -3.35
CA PRO A 385 -0.66 -7.02 -4.42
C PRO A 385 -0.28 -6.48 -5.82
N ASN A 386 -0.13 -5.17 -5.94
CA ASN A 386 0.20 -4.48 -7.19
C ASN A 386 1.67 -4.01 -7.24
N ALA A 387 2.49 -4.33 -6.24
CA ALA A 387 3.90 -3.96 -6.26
C ALA A 387 4.62 -4.59 -7.47
N LEU A 388 5.54 -3.83 -8.07
CA LEU A 388 6.34 -4.34 -9.20
C LEU A 388 7.40 -5.35 -8.74
N ASN A 389 7.80 -5.30 -7.48
CA ASN A 389 8.75 -6.21 -6.87
C ASN A 389 8.01 -7.30 -6.09
N SER A 390 8.63 -8.46 -5.94
CA SER A 390 8.09 -9.56 -5.15
C SER A 390 7.78 -9.11 -3.71
N THR A 391 6.71 -9.61 -3.13
CA THR A 391 6.35 -9.37 -1.72
C THR A 391 7.52 -9.64 -0.79
N TYR A 392 7.61 -8.87 0.30
CA TYR A 392 8.66 -8.94 1.32
C TYR A 392 10.08 -8.60 0.83
N THR A 393 10.20 -8.13 -0.42
CA THR A 393 11.47 -7.64 -0.99
C THR A 393 11.39 -6.14 -1.30
N HIS A 394 12.47 -5.53 -1.75
CA HIS A 394 12.52 -4.11 -2.10
C HIS A 394 12.01 -3.21 -0.98
N GLN A 395 12.62 -3.37 0.20
CA GLN A 395 12.34 -2.58 1.40
C GLN A 395 13.37 -1.48 1.56
N TYR A 396 12.92 -0.27 1.97
CA TYR A 396 13.81 0.89 2.05
C TYR A 396 14.78 0.85 3.23
N MET A 397 14.48 0.07 4.27
CA MET A 397 15.36 -0.20 5.41
C MET A 397 14.92 -1.45 6.19
N SER A 398 15.84 -1.94 7.00
CA SER A 398 15.62 -3.09 7.89
C SER A 398 14.84 -2.74 9.17
N ASN A 399 14.91 -1.48 9.63
CA ASN A 399 14.27 -1.04 10.88
C ASN A 399 12.74 -1.13 10.82
N ILE A 400 12.13 -2.04 11.60
CA ILE A 400 10.66 -2.23 11.62
C ILE A 400 9.90 -1.03 12.18
N LYS A 401 10.55 -0.18 12.97
CA LYS A 401 9.96 1.02 13.60
C LYS A 401 9.92 2.23 12.64
N ALA A 402 10.63 2.15 11.53
CA ALA A 402 10.82 3.30 10.67
C ALA A 402 9.53 3.92 10.16
N PRO A 403 8.54 3.16 9.63
CA PRO A 403 7.30 3.75 9.15
C PRO A 403 6.55 4.52 10.25
N ALA A 404 6.51 3.96 11.46
CA ALA A 404 5.84 4.62 12.59
C ALA A 404 6.59 5.89 13.05
N SER A 405 7.92 5.85 13.04
CA SER A 405 8.74 7.01 13.40
C SER A 405 8.63 8.15 12.38
N GLU A 406 8.58 7.83 11.11
CA GLU A 406 8.40 8.79 10.02
C GLU A 406 6.97 9.34 10.02
N ALA A 407 5.94 8.49 10.24
CA ALA A 407 4.56 8.92 10.42
C ALA A 407 4.40 9.95 11.54
N LEU A 408 5.02 9.71 12.70
CA LEU A 408 5.04 10.66 13.80
C LEU A 408 5.69 12.00 13.41
N THR A 409 6.73 11.96 12.59
CA THR A 409 7.39 13.17 12.09
C THR A 409 6.49 13.93 11.13
N MET A 410 5.80 13.24 10.23
CA MET A 410 4.81 13.82 9.32
C MET A 410 3.64 14.44 10.09
N TYR A 411 3.06 13.70 11.04
CA TYR A 411 2.00 14.21 11.90
C TYR A 411 2.40 15.49 12.63
N LYS A 412 3.59 15.50 13.25
CA LYS A 412 4.11 16.71 13.93
C LYS A 412 4.26 17.88 12.95
N GLY A 413 4.74 17.61 11.76
CA GLY A 413 4.86 18.60 10.70
C GLY A 413 3.49 19.18 10.30
N TYR A 414 2.50 18.35 10.08
CA TYR A 414 1.14 18.78 9.75
C TYR A 414 0.46 19.51 10.92
N LYS A 415 0.56 18.98 12.14
CA LYS A 415 -0.01 19.58 13.33
C LYS A 415 0.56 20.98 13.62
N ASN A 416 1.88 21.13 13.56
CA ASN A 416 2.56 22.40 13.84
C ASN A 416 2.26 23.49 12.79
N ASN A 417 1.64 23.12 11.69
CA ASN A 417 1.29 24.00 10.59
C ASN A 417 -0.23 24.12 10.36
N ASP A 418 -1.04 23.64 11.31
CA ASP A 418 -2.50 23.66 11.27
C ASP A 418 -3.09 23.01 9.98
N LEU A 419 -2.48 21.89 9.57
CA LEU A 419 -2.85 21.18 8.33
C LEU A 419 -3.70 19.92 8.57
N LEU A 420 -3.94 19.52 9.83
CA LEU A 420 -4.67 18.27 10.13
C LEU A 420 -6.13 18.28 9.64
N ASP A 421 -6.71 19.45 9.41
CA ASP A 421 -8.07 19.59 8.88
C ASP A 421 -8.16 19.48 7.35
N LYS A 422 -7.02 19.31 6.69
CA LYS A 422 -6.97 19.10 5.24
C LYS A 422 -7.37 17.67 4.86
N THR A 423 -7.69 17.48 3.58
CA THR A 423 -8.05 16.16 3.06
C THR A 423 -6.81 15.32 2.83
N TYR A 424 -6.75 14.18 3.51
CA TYR A 424 -5.73 13.14 3.31
C TYR A 424 -6.38 11.83 2.90
N GLU A 425 -5.71 11.08 2.06
CA GLU A 425 -6.11 9.73 1.67
C GLU A 425 -5.16 8.71 2.28
N PHE A 426 -5.71 7.70 2.93
CA PHE A 426 -4.95 6.63 3.57
C PHE A 426 -5.27 5.29 2.91
N LEU A 427 -4.22 4.56 2.51
CA LEU A 427 -4.30 3.18 2.03
C LEU A 427 -3.88 2.25 3.16
N ILE A 428 -4.86 1.65 3.82
CA ILE A 428 -4.65 0.87 5.04
C ILE A 428 -4.69 -0.62 4.68
N PRO A 429 -3.60 -1.37 4.92
CA PRO A 429 -3.56 -2.80 4.61
C PRO A 429 -4.59 -3.60 5.40
N VAL A 430 -5.22 -4.56 4.72
CA VAL A 430 -6.11 -5.55 5.32
C VAL A 430 -5.61 -6.92 4.90
N TYR A 431 -5.20 -7.72 5.89
CA TYR A 431 -4.72 -9.09 5.68
C TYR A 431 -5.86 -10.09 5.86
N GLU A 432 -5.66 -11.29 5.32
CA GLU A 432 -6.51 -12.44 5.59
C GLU A 432 -6.17 -13.05 6.96
N ASN A 433 -7.16 -13.66 7.61
CA ASN A 433 -7.02 -14.39 8.89
C ASN A 433 -6.33 -13.59 10.00
N MET A 434 -6.60 -12.29 10.08
CA MET A 434 -6.06 -11.46 11.17
C MET A 434 -6.59 -11.93 12.53
N PRO A 435 -5.70 -12.14 13.52
CA PRO A 435 -6.10 -12.46 14.90
C PRO A 435 -6.73 -11.22 15.58
N GLY A 436 -6.98 -11.31 16.89
CA GLY A 436 -7.18 -10.12 17.72
C GLY A 436 -6.00 -9.15 17.54
N VAL A 437 -6.19 -7.87 17.91
CA VAL A 437 -5.14 -6.83 17.79
C VAL A 437 -3.88 -7.31 18.52
N SER A 438 -2.72 -7.17 17.87
CA SER A 438 -1.44 -7.56 18.47
C SER A 438 -1.07 -6.63 19.62
N GLU A 439 -0.67 -7.18 20.75
CA GLU A 439 -0.21 -6.38 21.88
C GLU A 439 1.25 -5.92 21.68
N THR A 440 1.61 -4.82 22.35
CA THR A 440 3.02 -4.40 22.42
C THR A 440 3.85 -5.50 23.09
N PRO A 441 4.94 -5.97 22.48
CA PRO A 441 5.80 -6.99 23.05
C PRO A 441 6.36 -6.58 24.41
N LYS A 442 6.33 -7.52 25.38
CA LYS A 442 6.84 -7.29 26.74
C LYS A 442 8.16 -8.03 26.92
N THR A 443 9.04 -7.51 27.78
CA THR A 443 10.37 -8.07 28.06
C THR A 443 10.32 -9.49 28.68
N ASP A 444 9.19 -9.86 29.30
CA ASP A 444 9.04 -11.12 30.04
C ASP A 444 8.47 -12.30 29.27
N ASP A 445 8.29 -12.18 27.96
CA ASP A 445 7.86 -13.31 27.14
C ASP A 445 9.00 -14.34 26.95
N ASN A 446 9.37 -14.98 28.10
CA ASN A 446 10.24 -16.17 28.14
C ASN A 446 9.58 -17.43 27.53
N LYS A 447 8.43 -17.30 26.89
CA LYS A 447 7.86 -18.36 26.10
C LYS A 447 8.62 -18.46 24.78
N LYS A 448 9.08 -19.67 24.46
CA LYS A 448 9.50 -20.02 23.12
C LYS A 448 8.50 -19.39 22.14
N GLU A 449 8.96 -18.52 21.26
CA GLU A 449 8.09 -17.87 20.28
C GLU A 449 7.38 -18.96 19.46
N GLU A 450 6.16 -19.28 19.84
CA GLU A 450 5.28 -20.05 18.97
C GLU A 450 4.76 -19.05 17.92
N ILE A 451 5.43 -19.02 16.78
CA ILE A 451 4.84 -18.44 15.57
C ILE A 451 3.54 -19.22 15.36
N PRO A 452 2.36 -18.56 15.34
CA PRO A 452 1.12 -19.29 15.12
C PRO A 452 1.27 -20.18 13.90
N GLU A 453 1.09 -21.48 14.06
CA GLU A 453 1.14 -22.38 12.91
C GLU A 453 -0.04 -22.03 12.01
N VAL A 454 0.26 -21.43 10.86
CA VAL A 454 -0.74 -21.41 9.78
C VAL A 454 -1.05 -22.87 9.46
N PRO A 455 -2.32 -23.26 9.41
CA PRO A 455 -2.68 -24.60 9.01
C PRO A 455 -1.99 -24.93 7.68
N VAL A 456 -1.05 -25.87 7.71
CA VAL A 456 -0.35 -26.27 6.49
C VAL A 456 -1.36 -27.02 5.64
N ILE A 457 -1.76 -26.39 4.53
CA ILE A 457 -2.66 -27.04 3.57
C ILE A 457 -1.92 -28.24 2.98
N ALA A 458 -2.57 -29.38 2.96
CA ALA A 458 -2.01 -30.57 2.35
C ALA A 458 -1.72 -30.32 0.85
N ILE A 459 -0.58 -30.77 0.36
CA ILE A 459 -0.14 -30.49 -1.03
C ILE A 459 -1.23 -30.89 -2.03
N ASN A 460 -1.87 -32.05 -1.83
CA ASN A 460 -2.95 -32.51 -2.72
C ASN A 460 -4.17 -31.58 -2.73
N GLU A 461 -4.56 -31.08 -1.55
CA GLU A 461 -5.69 -30.14 -1.42
C GLU A 461 -5.40 -28.83 -2.14
N ALA A 462 -4.20 -28.30 -1.97
CA ALA A 462 -3.79 -27.08 -2.62
C ALA A 462 -3.71 -27.22 -4.14
N ILE A 463 -3.25 -28.36 -4.66
CA ILE A 463 -3.23 -28.65 -6.09
C ILE A 463 -4.66 -28.64 -6.65
N VAL A 464 -5.60 -29.35 -6.02
CA VAL A 464 -6.99 -29.41 -6.44
C VAL A 464 -7.67 -28.04 -6.33
N ALA A 465 -7.44 -27.32 -5.25
CA ALA A 465 -7.97 -25.95 -5.06
C ALA A 465 -7.43 -24.95 -6.12
N SER A 466 -6.22 -25.20 -6.66
CA SER A 466 -5.66 -24.42 -7.77
C SER A 466 -6.33 -24.71 -9.13
N GLY A 467 -7.29 -25.62 -9.16
CA GLY A 467 -7.99 -26.03 -10.38
C GLY A 467 -7.21 -26.99 -11.26
N TYR A 468 -6.20 -27.68 -10.71
CA TYR A 468 -5.56 -28.82 -11.30
C TYR A 468 -6.26 -30.11 -10.87
N HIS A 469 -6.01 -31.22 -11.56
CA HIS A 469 -6.57 -32.51 -11.25
C HIS A 469 -5.49 -33.50 -10.82
N LEU A 470 -5.82 -34.32 -9.83
CA LEU A 470 -4.97 -35.41 -9.35
C LEU A 470 -5.70 -36.73 -9.47
N THR A 471 -5.07 -37.66 -10.17
CA THR A 471 -5.50 -39.07 -10.19
C THR A 471 -4.30 -39.91 -9.78
N ASN A 472 -4.32 -40.49 -8.57
CA ASN A 472 -3.16 -41.08 -7.94
C ASN A 472 -2.01 -40.06 -7.82
N ASN A 473 -0.91 -40.26 -8.53
CA ASN A 473 0.23 -39.34 -8.60
C ASN A 473 0.36 -38.62 -9.94
N TYR A 474 -0.68 -38.67 -10.79
CA TYR A 474 -0.71 -37.94 -12.06
C TYR A 474 -1.36 -36.58 -11.86
N LEU A 475 -0.64 -35.54 -12.27
CA LEU A 475 -1.06 -34.14 -12.22
C LEU A 475 -1.48 -33.71 -13.64
N SER A 476 -2.75 -33.43 -13.82
CA SER A 476 -3.34 -32.96 -15.08
C SER A 476 -4.07 -31.62 -14.91
N GLY A 477 -4.66 -31.11 -15.98
CA GLY A 477 -5.24 -29.77 -16.00
C GLY A 477 -4.21 -28.66 -16.28
N ILE A 478 -3.04 -29.06 -16.75
CA ILE A 478 -1.92 -28.17 -17.08
C ILE A 478 -2.02 -27.77 -18.56
N GLU A 479 -2.08 -26.49 -18.82
CA GLU A 479 -2.08 -25.97 -20.20
C GLU A 479 -0.70 -26.14 -20.85
N VAL A 480 -0.67 -26.31 -22.16
CA VAL A 480 0.58 -26.35 -22.94
C VAL A 480 1.41 -25.08 -22.69
N ASN A 481 2.71 -25.19 -22.73
CA ASN A 481 3.67 -24.11 -22.46
C ASN A 481 3.66 -23.58 -20.99
N THR A 482 3.04 -24.29 -20.04
CA THR A 482 3.15 -23.92 -18.63
C THR A 482 4.57 -24.19 -18.14
N SER A 483 5.26 -23.14 -17.64
CA SER A 483 6.58 -23.27 -17.03
C SER A 483 6.49 -23.73 -15.58
N LYS A 484 7.61 -24.22 -15.02
CA LYS A 484 7.78 -24.53 -13.59
C LYS A 484 7.34 -23.33 -12.71
N THR A 485 7.78 -22.13 -13.07
CA THR A 485 7.44 -20.89 -12.35
C THR A 485 5.94 -20.58 -12.41
N ASN A 486 5.30 -20.77 -13.56
CA ASN A 486 3.87 -20.53 -13.69
C ASN A 486 3.05 -21.53 -12.88
N LEU A 487 3.46 -22.81 -12.83
CA LEU A 487 2.86 -23.81 -11.97
C LEU A 487 2.99 -23.39 -10.50
N GLU A 488 4.20 -23.05 -10.05
CA GLU A 488 4.47 -22.61 -8.68
C GLU A 488 3.65 -21.37 -8.30
N ASN A 489 3.63 -20.34 -9.14
CA ASN A 489 2.86 -19.13 -8.89
C ASN A 489 1.37 -19.42 -8.74
N LYS A 490 0.82 -20.30 -9.57
CA LYS A 490 -0.59 -20.68 -9.48
C LYS A 490 -0.89 -21.47 -8.20
N LEU A 491 -0.01 -22.38 -7.77
CA LEU A 491 -0.13 -23.08 -6.49
C LEU A 491 -0.05 -22.10 -5.30
N LYS A 492 0.83 -21.10 -5.39
CA LYS A 492 0.99 -20.05 -4.38
C LYS A 492 -0.23 -19.15 -4.23
N THR A 493 -1.12 -19.07 -5.21
CA THR A 493 -2.41 -18.36 -5.04
C THR A 493 -3.32 -19.03 -4.02
N ILE A 494 -3.12 -20.33 -3.73
CA ILE A 494 -3.89 -21.09 -2.74
C ILE A 494 -3.16 -21.20 -1.42
N TYR A 495 -1.85 -21.45 -1.47
CA TYR A 495 -1.01 -21.51 -0.29
C TYR A 495 0.42 -21.09 -0.65
N THR A 496 0.84 -19.95 -0.13
CA THR A 496 2.13 -19.33 -0.46
C THR A 496 3.33 -20.14 0.03
N GLY A 497 3.14 -21.01 1.02
CA GLY A 497 4.16 -21.94 1.52
C GLY A 497 4.48 -23.11 0.57
N LEU A 498 3.86 -23.20 -0.61
CA LEU A 498 4.17 -24.21 -1.61
C LEU A 498 5.34 -23.77 -2.50
N THR A 499 6.24 -24.71 -2.76
CA THR A 499 7.36 -24.51 -3.71
C THR A 499 7.46 -25.71 -4.64
N VAL A 500 7.75 -25.43 -5.92
CA VAL A 500 8.15 -26.48 -6.87
C VAL A 500 9.65 -26.61 -6.83
N THR A 501 10.15 -27.56 -6.03
CA THR A 501 11.58 -27.71 -5.73
C THR A 501 12.36 -28.29 -6.89
N SER A 502 11.76 -29.19 -7.68
CA SER A 502 12.40 -29.75 -8.87
C SER A 502 11.42 -30.00 -10.02
N LEU A 503 11.94 -29.96 -11.23
CA LEU A 503 11.31 -30.46 -12.45
C LEU A 503 12.31 -31.34 -13.17
N LYS A 504 11.94 -32.59 -13.46
CA LYS A 504 12.74 -33.54 -14.23
C LYS A 504 11.97 -33.99 -15.45
N ASP A 505 12.67 -34.22 -16.56
CA ASP A 505 12.07 -34.84 -17.72
C ASP A 505 11.70 -36.32 -17.46
N LYS A 506 10.99 -36.94 -18.39
CA LYS A 506 10.59 -38.35 -18.30
C LYS A 506 11.76 -39.34 -18.22
N TYR A 507 13.00 -38.89 -18.46
CA TYR A 507 14.23 -39.67 -18.34
C TYR A 507 14.96 -39.40 -17.03
N GLY A 508 14.46 -38.49 -16.18
CA GLY A 508 15.03 -38.16 -14.89
C GLY A 508 16.05 -37.02 -14.90
N ASN A 509 16.28 -36.37 -16.04
CA ASN A 509 17.21 -35.23 -16.14
C ASN A 509 16.53 -33.94 -15.64
N ASN A 510 17.29 -33.06 -15.00
CA ASN A 510 16.78 -31.75 -14.60
C ASN A 510 16.37 -30.92 -15.82
N LYS A 511 15.23 -30.25 -15.70
CA LYS A 511 14.59 -29.46 -16.75
C LYS A 511 14.17 -28.09 -16.24
N ASN A 512 14.28 -27.08 -17.08
CA ASN A 512 13.93 -25.69 -16.72
C ASN A 512 12.95 -25.04 -17.71
N ASP A 513 12.57 -25.74 -18.76
CA ASP A 513 11.62 -25.28 -19.79
C ASP A 513 10.16 -25.62 -19.41
N ALA A 514 9.25 -25.60 -20.38
CA ALA A 514 7.84 -25.91 -20.16
C ALA A 514 7.63 -27.37 -19.75
N LEU A 515 6.58 -27.62 -18.96
CA LEU A 515 6.17 -28.95 -18.56
C LEU A 515 5.69 -29.75 -19.76
N ALA A 516 5.91 -31.05 -19.71
CA ALA A 516 5.51 -32.02 -20.73
C ALA A 516 4.97 -33.30 -20.09
N THR A 517 4.22 -34.09 -20.84
CA THR A 517 3.72 -35.39 -20.38
C THR A 517 4.87 -36.32 -20.03
N GLY A 518 4.79 -36.92 -18.82
CA GLY A 518 5.81 -37.79 -18.27
C GLY A 518 6.85 -37.09 -17.42
N ASP A 519 6.93 -35.76 -17.43
CA ASP A 519 7.78 -35.00 -16.52
C ASP A 519 7.41 -35.27 -15.07
N VAL A 520 8.37 -35.16 -14.17
CA VAL A 520 8.17 -35.31 -12.73
C VAL A 520 8.41 -33.98 -12.05
N VAL A 521 7.38 -33.46 -11.39
CA VAL A 521 7.47 -32.27 -10.55
C VAL A 521 7.50 -32.67 -9.08
N THR A 522 8.41 -32.06 -8.31
CA THR A 522 8.45 -32.21 -6.86
C THR A 522 7.90 -30.95 -6.23
N ILE A 523 6.83 -31.07 -5.44
CA ILE A 523 6.15 -29.97 -4.74
C ILE A 523 6.34 -30.19 -3.25
N SER A 524 6.78 -29.14 -2.55
CA SER A 524 7.04 -29.17 -1.12
C SER A 524 6.30 -28.06 -0.39
N ASN A 525 5.93 -28.33 0.85
CA ASN A 525 5.55 -27.33 1.84
C ASN A 525 6.40 -27.53 3.11
N SER A 526 6.12 -26.82 4.21
CA SER A 526 6.91 -26.93 5.46
C SER A 526 6.83 -28.30 6.15
N LYS A 527 5.88 -29.15 5.78
CA LYS A 527 5.64 -30.46 6.43
C LYS A 527 5.86 -31.66 5.52
N ASP A 528 5.72 -31.50 4.22
CA ASP A 528 5.68 -32.63 3.28
C ASP A 528 6.36 -32.30 1.94
N THR A 529 6.75 -33.34 1.23
CA THR A 529 7.30 -33.26 -0.12
C THR A 529 6.72 -34.41 -0.94
N LYS A 530 6.15 -34.09 -2.10
CA LYS A 530 5.51 -35.07 -2.98
C LYS A 530 5.94 -34.90 -4.42
N GLU A 531 5.99 -36.02 -5.13
CA GLU A 531 6.29 -36.06 -6.56
C GLU A 531 5.04 -36.42 -7.36
N TYR A 532 4.84 -35.70 -8.46
CA TYR A 532 3.73 -35.91 -9.38
C TYR A 532 4.24 -36.02 -10.80
N LYS A 533 3.64 -36.96 -11.53
CA LYS A 533 3.91 -37.13 -12.95
C LYS A 533 2.93 -36.28 -13.76
N VAL A 534 3.46 -35.41 -14.61
CA VAL A 534 2.67 -34.47 -15.42
C VAL A 534 1.95 -35.20 -16.54
N VAL A 535 0.71 -34.80 -16.79
CA VAL A 535 -0.09 -35.22 -17.96
C VAL A 535 -0.69 -33.99 -18.62
N ILE A 536 -0.39 -33.82 -19.91
CA ILE A 536 -0.99 -32.81 -20.80
C ILE A 536 -1.76 -33.56 -21.89
N TYR A 537 -3.08 -33.46 -21.88
CA TYR A 537 -3.91 -34.16 -22.87
C TYR A 537 -3.57 -33.74 -24.30
N GLY A 538 -3.30 -34.69 -25.15
CA GLY A 538 -2.85 -34.50 -26.53
C GLY A 538 -1.34 -34.50 -26.74
N ASP A 539 -0.53 -34.43 -25.66
CA ASP A 539 0.93 -34.53 -25.71
C ASP A 539 1.36 -35.95 -25.29
N ASN A 540 1.26 -36.91 -26.20
CA ASN A 540 1.62 -38.30 -25.90
C ASN A 540 3.06 -38.66 -26.28
N ASN A 541 3.82 -37.73 -26.85
CA ASN A 541 5.26 -37.89 -27.05
C ASN A 541 6.11 -37.28 -25.93
N GLY A 542 5.50 -36.45 -25.05
CA GLY A 542 6.15 -35.80 -23.92
C GLY A 542 7.11 -34.67 -24.36
N ASP A 543 6.77 -33.93 -25.40
CA ASP A 543 7.53 -32.73 -25.83
C ASP A 543 6.89 -31.42 -25.37
N GLY A 544 5.73 -31.49 -24.69
CA GLY A 544 5.00 -30.35 -24.15
C GLY A 544 4.04 -29.68 -25.13
N ASN A 545 3.88 -30.24 -26.32
CA ASN A 545 3.00 -29.72 -27.38
C ASN A 545 2.08 -30.80 -27.92
N THR A 546 0.97 -30.41 -28.52
CA THR A 546 0.16 -31.32 -29.35
C THR A 546 0.52 -31.12 -30.81
N SER A 547 1.02 -32.14 -31.46
CA SER A 547 1.58 -32.09 -32.81
C SER A 547 1.13 -33.28 -33.68
N ILE A 548 1.56 -33.27 -34.92
CA ILE A 548 1.34 -34.41 -35.84
C ILE A 548 2.01 -35.70 -35.34
N ILE A 549 3.08 -35.55 -34.52
CA ILE A 549 3.78 -36.71 -33.95
C ILE A 549 2.89 -37.43 -32.95
N ASP A 550 2.13 -36.71 -32.16
CA ASP A 550 1.19 -37.26 -31.18
C ASP A 550 0.04 -37.97 -31.87
N LEU A 551 -0.47 -37.37 -32.93
CA LEU A 551 -1.49 -38.00 -33.78
C LEU A 551 -0.99 -39.34 -34.33
N LEU A 552 0.22 -39.38 -34.88
CA LEU A 552 0.83 -40.60 -35.44
C LEU A 552 1.12 -41.64 -34.35
N ARG A 553 1.51 -41.22 -33.13
CA ARG A 553 1.74 -42.13 -32.00
C ARG A 553 0.42 -42.77 -31.55
N CYS A 554 -0.64 -41.97 -31.41
CA CYS A 554 -1.97 -42.48 -31.08
C CYS A 554 -2.47 -43.47 -32.15
N GLN A 555 -2.30 -43.14 -33.45
CA GLN A 555 -2.67 -44.03 -34.55
C GLN A 555 -1.90 -45.36 -34.51
N LYS A 556 -0.57 -45.32 -34.29
CA LYS A 556 0.26 -46.52 -34.19
C LYS A 556 -0.14 -47.39 -33.01
N TYR A 557 -0.51 -46.76 -31.88
CA TYR A 557 -0.99 -47.48 -30.68
C TYR A 557 -2.29 -48.24 -31.02
N LEU A 558 -3.26 -47.58 -31.64
CA LEU A 558 -4.53 -48.21 -32.08
C LEU A 558 -4.33 -49.36 -33.05
N LEU A 559 -3.26 -49.31 -33.85
CA LEU A 559 -2.88 -50.38 -34.78
C LEU A 559 -2.03 -51.50 -34.11
N GLY A 560 -1.77 -51.40 -32.83
CA GLY A 560 -0.92 -52.35 -32.09
C GLY A 560 0.59 -52.27 -32.37
N ASN A 561 1.03 -51.18 -33.00
CA ASN A 561 2.42 -51.00 -33.45
C ASN A 561 3.24 -50.04 -32.58
N ASN A 562 2.75 -49.64 -31.39
CA ASN A 562 3.43 -48.76 -30.48
C ASN A 562 3.01 -49.05 -29.03
N ASN A 563 3.95 -48.98 -28.10
CA ASN A 563 3.69 -49.00 -26.68
C ASN A 563 3.83 -47.61 -26.12
N LEU A 564 2.87 -47.17 -25.30
CA LEU A 564 2.86 -45.94 -24.58
C LEU A 564 3.07 -46.20 -23.10
N SER A 565 3.78 -45.32 -22.40
CA SER A 565 3.87 -45.33 -20.94
C SER A 565 2.54 -44.94 -20.31
N ASP A 566 2.33 -45.18 -19.03
CA ASP A 566 1.08 -44.88 -18.34
C ASP A 566 0.68 -43.40 -18.48
N ALA A 567 1.63 -42.45 -18.38
CA ALA A 567 1.36 -41.04 -18.57
C ALA A 567 0.98 -40.71 -20.02
N GLU A 568 1.65 -41.34 -21.00
CA GLU A 568 1.37 -41.16 -22.43
C GLU A 568 0.02 -41.80 -22.82
N LEU A 569 -0.39 -42.90 -22.16
CA LEU A 569 -1.73 -43.49 -22.31
C LEU A 569 -2.80 -42.49 -21.82
N ILE A 570 -2.63 -41.94 -20.60
CA ILE A 570 -3.58 -40.96 -20.08
C ILE A 570 -3.64 -39.72 -20.99
N ALA A 571 -2.49 -39.22 -21.47
CA ALA A 571 -2.44 -38.07 -22.37
C ALA A 571 -3.07 -38.32 -23.72
N SER A 572 -3.15 -39.60 -24.18
CA SER A 572 -3.79 -40.00 -25.45
C SER A 572 -5.31 -40.12 -25.34
N ASP A 573 -5.86 -40.36 -24.15
CA ASP A 573 -7.32 -40.40 -23.88
C ASP A 573 -7.83 -38.95 -23.69
N VAL A 574 -8.01 -38.26 -24.82
CA VAL A 574 -8.35 -36.82 -24.80
C VAL A 574 -9.81 -36.52 -24.53
N ASP A 575 -10.70 -37.54 -24.60
CA ASP A 575 -12.09 -37.41 -24.17
C ASP A 575 -12.35 -37.94 -22.76
N ARG A 576 -11.34 -38.56 -22.15
CA ARG A 576 -11.31 -39.05 -20.77
C ARG A 576 -12.36 -40.07 -20.43
N ASP A 577 -12.69 -40.92 -21.39
CA ASP A 577 -13.65 -42.01 -21.18
C ASP A 577 -12.96 -43.30 -20.62
N GLY A 578 -11.63 -43.26 -20.47
CA GLY A 578 -10.80 -44.36 -19.97
C GLY A 578 -10.30 -45.31 -21.05
N LEU A 579 -10.60 -45.06 -22.32
CA LEU A 579 -10.23 -45.90 -23.46
C LEU A 579 -9.60 -45.06 -24.57
N ILE A 580 -8.49 -45.50 -25.11
CA ILE A 580 -7.94 -44.86 -26.32
C ILE A 580 -8.60 -45.45 -27.53
N THR A 581 -9.33 -44.63 -28.26
CA THR A 581 -10.14 -45.04 -29.40
C THR A 581 -9.90 -44.15 -30.63
N VAL A 582 -10.60 -44.42 -31.74
CA VAL A 582 -10.61 -43.57 -32.93
C VAL A 582 -11.20 -42.18 -32.63
N VAL A 583 -12.00 -42.04 -31.55
CA VAL A 583 -12.57 -40.76 -31.14
C VAL A 583 -11.47 -39.83 -30.65
N ASP A 584 -10.53 -40.33 -29.87
CA ASP A 584 -9.38 -39.58 -29.39
C ASP A 584 -8.48 -39.12 -30.53
N LEU A 585 -8.20 -40.06 -31.46
CA LEU A 585 -7.46 -39.75 -32.68
C LEU A 585 -8.10 -38.61 -33.47
N LEU A 586 -9.43 -38.65 -33.65
CA LEU A 586 -10.19 -37.59 -34.34
C LEU A 586 -10.17 -36.27 -33.57
N ARG A 587 -10.20 -36.29 -32.22
CA ARG A 587 -10.12 -35.09 -31.42
C ARG A 587 -8.74 -34.44 -31.53
N ILE A 588 -7.65 -35.22 -31.47
CA ILE A 588 -6.30 -34.72 -31.71
C ILE A 588 -6.20 -34.11 -33.11
N GLN A 589 -6.71 -34.83 -34.15
CA GLN A 589 -6.72 -34.33 -35.51
C GLN A 589 -7.48 -33.01 -35.66
N LYS A 590 -8.69 -32.89 -35.09
CA LYS A 590 -9.48 -31.66 -35.12
C LYS A 590 -8.78 -30.51 -34.44
N SER A 591 -8.07 -30.78 -33.33
CA SER A 591 -7.28 -29.78 -32.63
C SER A 591 -6.13 -29.25 -33.47
N LEU A 592 -5.40 -30.14 -34.17
CA LEU A 592 -4.31 -29.77 -35.07
C LEU A 592 -4.79 -28.96 -36.28
N LEU A 593 -6.02 -29.21 -36.73
CA LEU A 593 -6.65 -28.47 -37.84
C LEU A 593 -7.33 -27.16 -37.37
N GLY A 594 -7.30 -26.85 -36.07
CA GLY A 594 -7.90 -25.66 -35.51
C GLY A 594 -9.43 -25.66 -35.37
N TYR A 595 -10.07 -26.81 -35.54
CA TYR A 595 -11.53 -26.94 -35.42
C TYR A 595 -12.03 -27.04 -33.98
N SER A 596 -11.20 -27.52 -33.07
CA SER A 596 -11.50 -27.60 -31.63
C SER A 596 -10.22 -27.58 -30.82
N LYS A 597 -10.28 -27.08 -29.59
CA LYS A 597 -9.18 -27.18 -28.64
C LYS A 597 -9.34 -28.46 -27.81
N ILE A 598 -8.22 -29.11 -27.44
CA ILE A 598 -8.23 -30.17 -26.46
C ILE A 598 -8.25 -29.48 -25.07
N GLU A 599 -9.36 -29.69 -24.37
CA GLU A 599 -9.53 -29.14 -23.03
C GLU A 599 -8.64 -29.88 -22.04
N GLN A 600 -7.89 -29.13 -21.24
CA GLN A 600 -7.00 -29.72 -20.21
C GLN A 600 -7.72 -29.98 -18.89
N LYS A 601 -8.93 -29.39 -18.72
CA LYS A 601 -9.77 -29.50 -17.51
C LYS A 601 -10.94 -30.44 -17.70
#